data_0d8126190cc1cf437aee3c9dab3026d1
#
_entry.id   0d8126190cc1cf437aee3c9dab3026d1
#
_cell.length_a   1.000
_cell.length_b   1.000
_cell.length_c   1.000
_cell.angle_alpha   90.00
_cell.angle_beta   90.00
_cell.angle_gamma   90.00
#
_symmetry.space_group_name_H-M   'P 1'
#
loop_
_entity.id
_entity.type
_entity.pdbx_description
1 polymer ?
#
loop_
_entity_poly.entity_id
_entity_poly.type
_entity_poly.pdbx_seq_one_letter_code
_entity_poly.pdbx_strand_id
1 'polypeptide(L)'
;MIKKILTGVAIAMLVVGIGLVAFPPISNFIGTQISNGEADSFDTRVEEAEDGSFEQAVKDGKVDEEGYKIDREGKRTSKQPVVFKADLDRLFNDSVAYNKKLETNQYEMLRNDTYSQAAVNLEDYGITDGIYGYVTAETINMRLPIYLGANSSNMSYGAAHMSATSLPIGGKNTNAVLAGHTGYIGRIFFDNLRNLKIGDRVSITN
;
A
#
# COMPACT_ATOMS: atom_id res chain seq x y z
N MET A 1 21.54 37.74 -37.30
CA MET A 1 21.77 36.33 -36.89
C MET A 1 21.79 36.20 -35.34
N ILE A 2 22.63 36.96 -34.63
CA ILE A 2 22.77 36.89 -33.16
C ILE A 2 21.46 37.11 -32.40
N LYS A 3 20.62 38.12 -32.79
CA LYS A 3 19.30 38.33 -32.11
C LYS A 3 18.38 37.13 -32.19
N LYS A 4 18.32 36.41 -33.32
CA LYS A 4 17.47 35.20 -33.46
C LYS A 4 17.99 34.07 -32.58
N ILE A 5 19.32 33.93 -32.45
CA ILE A 5 19.94 32.93 -31.55
C ILE A 5 19.64 33.25 -30.10
N LEU A 6 19.80 34.51 -29.69
CA LEU A 6 19.48 34.97 -28.34
C LEU A 6 18.00 34.75 -27.99
N THR A 7 17.08 35.05 -28.93
CA THR A 7 15.64 34.78 -28.73
C THR A 7 15.38 33.30 -28.59
N GLY A 8 16.00 32.43 -29.40
CA GLY A 8 15.87 30.98 -29.30
C GLY A 8 16.37 30.45 -27.95
N VAL A 9 17.52 30.93 -27.48
CA VAL A 9 18.06 30.56 -26.16
C VAL A 9 17.13 31.02 -25.03
N ALA A 10 16.61 32.25 -25.11
CA ALA A 10 15.68 32.76 -24.09
C ALA A 10 14.38 31.96 -24.04
N ILE A 11 13.81 31.56 -25.18
CA ILE A 11 12.63 30.68 -25.24
C ILE A 11 12.95 29.31 -24.66
N ALA A 12 14.09 28.70 -24.99
CA ALA A 12 14.49 27.41 -24.45
C ALA A 12 14.65 27.47 -22.92
N MET A 13 15.30 28.52 -22.39
CA MET A 13 15.42 28.75 -20.95
C MET A 13 14.05 28.92 -20.28
N LEU A 14 13.13 29.64 -20.91
CA LEU A 14 11.78 29.84 -20.40
C LEU A 14 11.03 28.53 -20.32
N VAL A 15 11.09 27.69 -21.37
CA VAL A 15 10.44 26.35 -21.39
C VAL A 15 11.01 25.45 -20.32
N VAL A 16 12.33 25.42 -20.16
CA VAL A 16 12.98 24.63 -19.08
C VAL A 16 12.57 25.15 -17.71
N GLY A 17 12.54 26.46 -17.49
CA GLY A 17 12.11 27.10 -16.25
C GLY A 17 10.66 26.76 -15.89
N ILE A 18 9.74 26.82 -16.85
CA ILE A 18 8.34 26.42 -16.66
C ILE A 18 8.27 24.91 -16.31
N GLY A 19 9.02 24.07 -17.04
CA GLY A 19 9.07 22.63 -16.77
C GLY A 19 9.53 22.30 -15.35
N LEU A 20 10.58 22.96 -14.87
CA LEU A 20 11.09 22.77 -13.51
C LEU A 20 10.08 23.18 -12.42
N VAL A 21 9.35 24.28 -12.64
CA VAL A 21 8.32 24.74 -11.70
C VAL A 21 7.07 23.87 -11.75
N ALA A 22 6.69 23.39 -12.92
CA ALA A 22 5.50 22.55 -13.10
C ALA A 22 5.73 21.09 -12.69
N PHE A 23 6.96 20.61 -12.67
CA PHE A 23 7.29 19.19 -12.38
C PHE A 23 6.80 18.73 -11.01
N PRO A 24 7.07 19.41 -9.87
CA PRO A 24 6.64 18.93 -8.56
C PRO A 24 5.11 18.77 -8.43
N PRO A 25 4.27 19.76 -8.78
CA PRO A 25 2.82 19.61 -8.64
C PRO A 25 2.26 18.54 -9.58
N ILE A 26 2.77 18.40 -10.80
CA ILE A 26 2.32 17.37 -11.74
C ILE A 26 2.70 15.97 -11.22
N SER A 27 3.95 15.78 -10.81
CA SER A 27 4.41 14.48 -10.31
C SER A 27 3.70 14.08 -9.01
N ASN A 28 3.44 15.02 -8.11
CA ASN A 28 2.68 14.79 -6.88
C ASN A 28 1.21 14.41 -7.18
N PHE A 29 0.59 15.08 -8.17
CA PHE A 29 -0.76 14.72 -8.61
C PHE A 29 -0.80 13.28 -9.14
N ILE A 30 0.14 12.91 -10.03
CA ILE A 30 0.24 11.53 -10.56
C ILE A 30 0.46 10.54 -9.41
N GLY A 31 1.38 10.84 -8.49
CA GLY A 31 1.65 9.98 -7.33
C GLY A 31 0.44 9.77 -6.42
N THR A 32 -0.37 10.82 -6.21
CA THR A 32 -1.63 10.71 -5.45
C THR A 32 -2.63 9.81 -6.17
N GLN A 33 -2.76 9.92 -7.50
CA GLN A 33 -3.63 9.02 -8.27
C GLN A 33 -3.17 7.55 -8.19
N ILE A 34 -1.86 7.30 -8.20
CA ILE A 34 -1.32 5.95 -8.03
C ILE A 34 -1.69 5.42 -6.63
N SER A 35 -1.47 6.19 -5.56
CA SER A 35 -1.81 5.75 -4.19
C SER A 35 -3.31 5.49 -4.01
N ASN A 36 -4.17 6.30 -4.63
CA ASN A 36 -5.60 6.06 -4.63
C ASN A 36 -5.96 4.76 -5.36
N GLY A 37 -5.36 4.51 -6.54
CA GLY A 37 -5.57 3.26 -7.28
C GLY A 37 -5.08 2.02 -6.52
N GLU A 38 -3.98 2.13 -5.77
CA GLU A 38 -3.48 1.07 -4.88
C GLU A 38 -4.46 0.79 -3.73
N ALA A 39 -5.08 1.83 -3.14
CA ALA A 39 -6.13 1.65 -2.13
C ALA A 39 -7.46 1.14 -2.71
N ASP A 40 -7.81 1.53 -3.95
CA ASP A 40 -8.99 1.01 -4.65
C ASP A 40 -8.82 -0.48 -5.01
N SER A 41 -7.60 -0.93 -5.33
CA SER A 41 -7.34 -2.35 -5.58
C SER A 41 -7.48 -3.19 -4.31
N PHE A 42 -7.18 -2.63 -3.14
CA PHE A 42 -7.48 -3.28 -1.86
C PHE A 42 -9.00 -3.46 -1.67
N ASP A 43 -9.80 -2.41 -1.87
CA ASP A 43 -11.26 -2.49 -1.72
C ASP A 43 -11.85 -3.54 -2.69
N THR A 44 -11.41 -3.55 -3.95
CA THR A 44 -11.83 -4.56 -4.95
C THR A 44 -11.49 -5.98 -4.49
N ARG A 45 -10.29 -6.19 -3.95
CA ARG A 45 -9.88 -7.52 -3.44
C ARG A 45 -10.74 -7.98 -2.27
N VAL A 46 -11.11 -7.08 -1.36
CA VAL A 46 -12.01 -7.41 -0.24
C VAL A 46 -13.38 -7.82 -0.78
N GLU A 47 -13.95 -7.03 -1.70
CA GLU A 47 -15.22 -7.36 -2.36
C GLU A 47 -15.17 -8.72 -3.06
N GLU A 48 -14.11 -9.00 -3.82
CA GLU A 48 -13.92 -10.29 -4.51
C GLU A 48 -13.77 -11.46 -3.53
N ALA A 49 -13.13 -11.25 -2.38
CA ALA A 49 -12.98 -12.28 -1.35
C ALA A 49 -14.32 -12.60 -0.67
N GLU A 50 -15.22 -11.62 -0.54
CA GLU A 50 -16.51 -11.77 0.12
C GLU A 50 -17.61 -12.28 -0.83
N ASP A 51 -17.53 -12.05 -2.14
CA ASP A 51 -18.61 -12.35 -3.11
C ASP A 51 -18.64 -13.81 -3.55
N GLY A 52 -17.66 -14.63 -3.16
CA GLY A 52 -17.55 -16.03 -3.56
C GLY A 52 -17.16 -16.25 -5.03
N SER A 53 -16.64 -15.23 -5.70
CA SER A 53 -16.24 -15.29 -7.12
C SER A 53 -15.14 -16.32 -7.36
N PHE A 54 -14.22 -16.49 -6.42
CA PHE A 54 -13.18 -17.51 -6.48
C PHE A 54 -13.76 -18.92 -6.46
N GLU A 55 -14.62 -19.24 -5.48
CA GLU A 55 -15.29 -20.53 -5.36
C GLU A 55 -16.12 -20.85 -6.61
N GLN A 56 -16.78 -19.83 -7.18
CA GLN A 56 -17.52 -20.00 -8.41
C GLN A 56 -16.61 -20.27 -9.61
N ALA A 57 -15.47 -19.56 -9.71
CA ALA A 57 -14.50 -19.77 -10.77
C ALA A 57 -13.85 -21.17 -10.72
N VAL A 58 -13.55 -21.66 -9.52
CA VAL A 58 -13.07 -23.04 -9.29
C VAL A 58 -14.14 -24.04 -9.69
N LYS A 59 -15.38 -23.86 -9.23
CA LYS A 59 -16.53 -24.73 -9.53
C LYS A 59 -16.84 -24.78 -11.04
N ASP A 60 -16.68 -23.66 -11.74
CA ASP A 60 -16.84 -23.54 -13.17
C ASP A 60 -15.67 -24.16 -13.98
N GLY A 61 -14.60 -24.60 -13.31
CA GLY A 61 -13.40 -25.14 -13.94
C GLY A 61 -12.62 -24.10 -14.75
N LYS A 62 -12.73 -22.82 -14.38
CA LYS A 62 -12.00 -21.71 -15.01
C LYS A 62 -10.59 -21.56 -14.44
N VAL A 63 -10.46 -21.83 -13.14
CA VAL A 63 -9.19 -21.79 -12.40
C VAL A 63 -9.07 -23.03 -11.51
N ASP A 64 -7.83 -23.33 -11.10
CA ASP A 64 -7.57 -24.35 -10.07
C ASP A 64 -7.76 -23.78 -8.64
N GLU A 65 -7.57 -24.63 -7.63
CA GLU A 65 -7.70 -24.25 -6.22
C GLU A 65 -6.70 -23.17 -5.76
N GLU A 66 -5.68 -22.88 -6.59
CA GLU A 66 -4.69 -21.84 -6.34
C GLU A 66 -4.93 -20.58 -7.23
N GLY A 67 -6.02 -20.57 -7.99
CA GLY A 67 -6.43 -19.44 -8.83
C GLY A 67 -5.73 -19.32 -10.17
N TYR A 68 -4.96 -20.34 -10.61
CA TYR A 68 -4.36 -20.34 -11.94
C TYR A 68 -5.39 -20.73 -12.99
N LYS A 69 -5.42 -19.99 -14.10
CA LYS A 69 -6.27 -20.34 -15.23
C LYS A 69 -5.91 -21.72 -15.78
N ILE A 70 -6.89 -22.57 -15.93
CA ILE A 70 -6.75 -23.92 -16.48
C ILE A 70 -7.49 -24.07 -17.82
N ASP A 71 -7.00 -25.02 -18.64
CA ASP A 71 -7.71 -25.46 -19.82
C ASP A 71 -8.69 -26.59 -19.50
N ARG A 72 -9.36 -27.13 -20.53
CA ARG A 72 -10.36 -28.22 -20.37
C ARG A 72 -9.77 -29.52 -19.83
N GLU A 73 -8.44 -29.66 -19.90
CA GLU A 73 -7.69 -30.83 -19.42
C GLU A 73 -7.14 -30.62 -17.99
N GLY A 74 -7.43 -29.43 -17.40
CA GLY A 74 -6.96 -29.07 -16.05
C GLY A 74 -5.51 -28.57 -16.00
N LYS A 75 -4.88 -28.31 -17.13
CA LYS A 75 -3.52 -27.81 -17.20
C LYS A 75 -3.47 -26.28 -17.06
N ARG A 76 -2.55 -25.78 -16.23
CA ARG A 76 -2.35 -24.34 -16.05
C ARG A 76 -1.95 -23.64 -17.34
N THR A 77 -2.67 -22.60 -17.70
CA THR A 77 -2.44 -21.76 -18.89
C THR A 77 -1.92 -20.36 -18.54
N SER A 78 -2.07 -19.93 -17.28
CA SER A 78 -1.49 -18.69 -16.76
C SER A 78 -0.19 -18.98 -15.99
N LYS A 79 0.72 -18.00 -16.01
CA LYS A 79 1.98 -18.07 -15.25
C LYS A 79 1.83 -17.58 -13.80
N GLN A 80 0.73 -16.89 -13.51
CA GLN A 80 0.37 -16.34 -12.20
C GLN A 80 -1.11 -16.61 -11.96
N PRO A 81 -1.54 -16.67 -10.70
CA PRO A 81 -2.96 -16.72 -10.38
C PRO A 81 -3.69 -15.52 -11.04
N VAL A 82 -4.86 -15.75 -11.59
CA VAL A 82 -5.70 -14.73 -12.26
C VAL A 82 -6.96 -14.41 -11.46
N VAL A 83 -7.31 -15.28 -10.52
CA VAL A 83 -8.33 -15.07 -9.49
C VAL A 83 -7.70 -15.38 -8.15
N PHE A 84 -7.91 -14.53 -7.19
CA PHE A 84 -7.31 -14.66 -5.86
C PHE A 84 -8.41 -14.96 -4.85
N LYS A 85 -8.15 -15.96 -4.00
CA LYS A 85 -8.86 -16.11 -2.74
C LYS A 85 -7.97 -15.55 -1.64
N ALA A 86 -8.24 -14.34 -1.21
CA ALA A 86 -7.63 -13.82 -0.01
C ALA A 86 -8.27 -14.49 1.21
N ASP A 87 -7.47 -15.15 2.04
CA ASP A 87 -7.92 -15.72 3.31
C ASP A 87 -7.90 -14.63 4.39
N LEU A 88 -8.87 -13.70 4.31
CA LEU A 88 -8.95 -12.52 5.16
C LEU A 88 -9.24 -12.89 6.62
N ASP A 89 -10.05 -13.92 6.86
CA ASP A 89 -10.37 -14.41 8.21
C ASP A 89 -9.11 -14.95 8.90
N ARG A 90 -8.31 -15.74 8.19
CA ARG A 90 -7.05 -16.26 8.71
C ARG A 90 -6.05 -15.13 8.95
N LEU A 91 -5.93 -14.16 8.01
CA LEU A 91 -5.07 -13.00 8.18
C LEU A 91 -5.45 -12.20 9.43
N PHE A 92 -6.76 -11.97 9.64
CA PHE A 92 -7.24 -11.26 10.82
C PHE A 92 -6.91 -12.01 12.11
N ASN A 93 -7.18 -13.32 12.17
CA ASN A 93 -6.90 -14.14 13.35
C ASN A 93 -5.40 -14.19 13.67
N ASP A 94 -4.55 -14.33 12.66
CA ASP A 94 -3.09 -14.33 12.83
C ASP A 94 -2.57 -12.93 13.23
N SER A 95 -3.21 -11.85 12.74
CA SER A 95 -2.92 -10.48 13.18
C SER A 95 -3.27 -10.26 14.65
N VAL A 96 -4.40 -10.80 15.12
CA VAL A 96 -4.78 -10.80 16.55
C VAL A 96 -3.76 -11.57 17.38
N ALA A 97 -3.35 -12.77 16.92
CA ALA A 97 -2.34 -13.58 17.60
C ALA A 97 -0.97 -12.87 17.66
N TYR A 98 -0.57 -12.22 16.58
CA TYR A 98 0.64 -11.40 16.54
C TYR A 98 0.59 -10.28 17.57
N ASN A 99 -0.51 -9.50 17.59
CA ASN A 99 -0.68 -8.39 18.56
C ASN A 99 -0.62 -8.91 20.01
N LYS A 100 -1.23 -10.04 20.29
CA LYS A 100 -1.18 -10.65 21.62
C LYS A 100 0.24 -11.09 22.01
N LYS A 101 1.01 -11.62 21.07
CA LYS A 101 2.41 -12.04 21.31
C LYS A 101 3.29 -10.84 21.68
N LEU A 102 3.00 -9.64 21.14
CA LEU A 102 3.75 -8.42 21.47
C LEU A 102 3.63 -8.02 22.94
N GLU A 103 2.52 -8.31 23.62
CA GLU A 103 2.35 -7.96 25.04
C GLU A 103 3.46 -8.53 25.93
N THR A 104 4.04 -9.66 25.54
CA THR A 104 5.08 -10.36 26.32
C THR A 104 6.47 -10.32 25.68
N ASN A 105 6.55 -10.17 24.35
CA ASN A 105 7.81 -10.38 23.61
C ASN A 105 8.30 -9.13 22.84
N GLN A 106 7.65 -7.98 22.98
CA GLN A 106 7.99 -6.78 22.20
C GLN A 106 9.46 -6.37 22.34
N TYR A 107 10.00 -6.45 23.55
CA TYR A 107 11.40 -6.06 23.81
C TYR A 107 12.40 -6.92 23.02
N GLU A 108 12.19 -8.24 22.96
CA GLU A 108 13.07 -9.14 22.19
C GLU A 108 12.91 -8.92 20.68
N MET A 109 11.70 -8.61 20.21
CA MET A 109 11.46 -8.30 18.80
C MET A 109 12.15 -6.99 18.39
N LEU A 110 12.10 -5.95 19.23
CA LEU A 110 12.78 -4.67 18.96
C LEU A 110 14.30 -4.81 18.93
N ARG A 111 14.87 -5.68 19.78
CA ARG A 111 16.33 -5.90 19.82
C ARG A 111 16.91 -6.51 18.53
N ASN A 112 16.11 -7.24 17.79
CA ASN A 112 16.54 -7.94 16.58
C ASN A 112 16.42 -7.08 15.30
N ASP A 113 16.17 -5.77 15.42
CA ASP A 113 16.03 -4.82 14.30
C ASP A 113 15.00 -5.26 13.26
N THR A 114 13.90 -5.84 13.74
CA THR A 114 12.87 -6.47 12.88
C THR A 114 11.87 -5.48 12.30
N TYR A 115 11.94 -4.20 12.69
CA TYR A 115 10.97 -3.18 12.26
C TYR A 115 10.85 -3.02 10.74
N SER A 116 11.90 -3.36 10.00
CA SER A 116 11.95 -3.28 8.54
C SER A 116 11.39 -4.51 7.82
N GLN A 117 11.17 -5.61 8.56
CA GLN A 117 10.63 -6.86 8.02
C GLN A 117 9.11 -6.88 8.13
N ALA A 118 8.43 -7.64 7.29
CA ALA A 118 7.00 -7.83 7.40
C ALA A 118 6.66 -8.64 8.67
N ALA A 119 5.63 -8.21 9.40
CA ALA A 119 5.12 -8.92 10.58
C ALA A 119 4.49 -10.28 10.25
N VAL A 120 3.87 -10.35 9.07
CA VAL A 120 3.31 -11.57 8.45
C VAL A 120 3.63 -11.51 6.95
N ASN A 121 3.73 -12.67 6.30
CA ASN A 121 3.87 -12.75 4.85
C ASN A 121 2.49 -12.76 4.20
N LEU A 122 2.14 -11.71 3.47
CA LEU A 122 0.80 -11.56 2.86
C LEU A 122 0.53 -12.57 1.74
N GLU A 123 1.57 -13.09 1.08
CA GLU A 123 1.42 -14.12 0.05
C GLU A 123 0.85 -15.43 0.62
N ASP A 124 1.11 -15.74 1.91
CA ASP A 124 0.57 -16.91 2.60
C ASP A 124 -0.97 -16.86 2.76
N TYR A 125 -1.56 -15.68 2.53
CA TYR A 125 -3.00 -15.40 2.58
C TYR A 125 -3.59 -15.09 1.19
N GLY A 126 -2.85 -15.36 0.12
CA GLY A 126 -3.29 -15.08 -1.24
C GLY A 126 -3.22 -13.60 -1.65
N ILE A 127 -2.51 -12.77 -0.90
CA ILE A 127 -2.36 -11.33 -1.14
C ILE A 127 -1.01 -11.07 -1.81
N THR A 128 -1.01 -10.76 -3.10
CA THR A 128 0.22 -10.64 -3.91
C THR A 128 0.65 -9.21 -4.21
N ASP A 129 -0.24 -8.23 -4.00
CA ASP A 129 0.07 -6.80 -4.17
C ASP A 129 0.83 -6.19 -2.98
N GLY A 130 0.96 -6.94 -1.88
CA GLY A 130 1.66 -6.52 -0.67
C GLY A 130 0.92 -5.48 0.17
N ILE A 131 -0.33 -5.14 -0.17
CA ILE A 131 -1.12 -4.12 0.52
C ILE A 131 -1.90 -4.79 1.66
N TYR A 132 -1.60 -4.39 2.90
CA TYR A 132 -2.29 -4.87 4.10
C TYR A 132 -3.61 -4.12 4.37
N GLY A 133 -3.72 -2.89 3.92
CA GLY A 133 -4.84 -2.01 4.10
C GLY A 133 -4.48 -0.59 3.65
N TYR A 134 -5.25 0.39 4.08
CA TYR A 134 -4.91 1.79 3.83
C TYR A 134 -5.29 2.71 5.00
N VAL A 135 -4.56 3.83 5.12
CA VAL A 135 -4.82 4.89 6.10
C VAL A 135 -5.40 6.10 5.40
N THR A 136 -6.45 6.69 5.97
CA THR A 136 -7.11 7.90 5.46
C THR A 136 -7.14 9.01 6.49
N ALA A 137 -6.99 10.26 6.02
CA ALA A 137 -7.29 11.48 6.77
C ALA A 137 -7.88 12.50 5.78
N GLU A 138 -9.22 12.54 5.69
CA GLU A 138 -9.96 13.32 4.69
C GLU A 138 -9.67 14.82 4.78
N THR A 139 -9.54 15.37 5.99
CA THR A 139 -9.28 16.81 6.21
C THR A 139 -7.98 17.30 5.59
N ILE A 140 -7.03 16.40 5.32
CA ILE A 140 -5.75 16.70 4.65
C ILE A 140 -5.60 15.99 3.30
N ASN A 141 -6.70 15.42 2.77
CA ASN A 141 -6.74 14.68 1.52
C ASN A 141 -5.67 13.58 1.44
N MET A 142 -5.53 12.78 2.52
CA MET A 142 -4.58 11.68 2.61
C MET A 142 -5.32 10.35 2.51
N ARG A 143 -4.90 9.51 1.57
CA ARG A 143 -5.29 8.10 1.45
C ARG A 143 -4.07 7.32 0.94
N LEU A 144 -3.47 6.52 1.82
CA LEU A 144 -2.20 5.85 1.54
C LEU A 144 -2.31 4.36 1.83
N PRO A 145 -1.86 3.49 0.92
CA PRO A 145 -1.76 2.06 1.18
C PRO A 145 -0.78 1.80 2.33
N ILE A 146 -1.04 0.73 3.09
CA ILE A 146 -0.20 0.25 4.18
C ILE A 146 0.51 -1.01 3.74
N TYR A 147 1.84 -0.97 3.78
CA TYR A 147 2.73 -2.11 3.54
C TYR A 147 3.32 -2.59 4.86
N LEU A 148 3.60 -3.89 4.99
CA LEU A 148 4.19 -4.45 6.21
C LEU A 148 5.72 -4.43 6.14
N GLY A 149 6.34 -3.90 7.20
CA GLY A 149 7.79 -3.67 7.31
C GLY A 149 8.20 -2.27 6.89
N ALA A 150 8.75 -1.49 7.85
CA ALA A 150 9.20 -0.12 7.64
C ALA A 150 10.59 -0.08 6.99
N ASN A 151 10.69 -0.52 5.73
CA ASN A 151 11.88 -0.44 4.91
C ASN A 151 11.74 0.63 3.81
N SER A 152 12.85 1.01 3.19
CA SER A 152 12.90 2.08 2.18
C SER A 152 12.03 1.78 0.97
N SER A 153 11.90 0.51 0.56
CA SER A 153 11.04 0.13 -0.56
C SER A 153 9.57 0.41 -0.23
N ASN A 154 9.06 -0.14 0.88
CA ASN A 154 7.66 0.03 1.28
C ASN A 154 7.32 1.51 1.51
N MET A 155 8.21 2.27 2.18
CA MET A 155 8.01 3.71 2.40
C MET A 155 8.00 4.52 1.10
N SER A 156 8.56 4.03 -0.01
CA SER A 156 8.49 4.70 -1.30
C SER A 156 7.16 4.49 -2.05
N TYR A 157 6.32 3.58 -1.57
CA TYR A 157 5.00 3.31 -2.13
C TYR A 157 3.85 3.81 -1.26
N GLY A 158 3.99 3.81 0.08
CA GLY A 158 2.91 4.20 0.98
C GLY A 158 3.36 4.37 2.42
N ALA A 159 2.44 4.19 3.34
CA ALA A 159 2.72 4.05 4.75
C ALA A 159 3.24 2.63 5.03
N ALA A 160 4.29 2.53 5.82
CA ALA A 160 4.91 1.25 6.16
C ALA A 160 4.72 0.93 7.63
N HIS A 161 4.10 -0.21 7.95
CA HIS A 161 3.93 -0.67 9.31
C HIS A 161 5.28 -1.08 9.91
N MET A 162 5.60 -0.56 11.07
CA MET A 162 6.79 -0.89 11.82
C MET A 162 6.56 -2.18 12.61
N SER A 163 7.19 -3.29 12.20
CA SER A 163 7.12 -4.55 12.94
C SER A 163 7.66 -4.40 14.35
N ALA A 164 7.27 -5.30 15.26
CA ALA A 164 7.40 -5.15 16.70
C ALA A 164 6.50 -4.06 17.32
N THR A 165 5.61 -3.45 16.52
CA THR A 165 4.43 -2.73 16.98
C THR A 165 3.17 -3.48 16.55
N SER A 166 2.01 -3.18 17.13
CA SER A 166 0.77 -3.88 16.79
C SER A 166 0.40 -3.69 15.32
N LEU A 167 -0.05 -4.76 14.67
CA LEU A 167 -0.75 -4.62 13.39
C LEU A 167 -2.01 -3.75 13.60
N PRO A 168 -2.34 -2.90 12.64
CA PRO A 168 -3.33 -1.83 12.82
C PRO A 168 -4.79 -2.32 12.67
N ILE A 169 -5.14 -3.41 13.37
CA ILE A 169 -6.50 -4.00 13.42
C ILE A 169 -7.31 -3.45 14.60
N GLY A 170 -6.78 -2.48 15.35
CA GLY A 170 -7.40 -2.00 16.57
C GLY A 170 -7.27 -2.97 17.74
N GLY A 171 -8.04 -2.74 18.78
CA GLY A 171 -8.05 -3.58 19.99
C GLY A 171 -7.48 -2.87 21.21
N LYS A 172 -7.78 -3.44 22.38
CA LYS A 172 -7.30 -2.91 23.66
C LYS A 172 -5.81 -3.25 23.84
N ASN A 173 -5.05 -2.32 24.40
CA ASN A 173 -3.61 -2.45 24.64
C ASN A 173 -2.77 -2.63 23.36
N THR A 174 -3.26 -2.14 22.22
CA THR A 174 -2.53 -2.16 20.97
C THR A 174 -1.96 -0.78 20.64
N ASN A 175 -0.80 -0.75 19.99
CA ASN A 175 -0.15 0.46 19.49
C ASN A 175 0.50 0.17 18.14
N ALA A 176 -0.17 0.57 17.06
CA ALA A 176 0.34 0.42 15.70
C ALA A 176 1.14 1.66 15.29
N VAL A 177 2.33 1.46 14.75
CA VAL A 177 3.19 2.53 14.24
C VAL A 177 3.32 2.41 12.73
N LEU A 178 2.98 3.48 12.03
CA LEU A 178 3.17 3.63 10.59
C LEU A 178 4.26 4.66 10.34
N ALA A 179 5.27 4.29 9.55
CA ALA A 179 6.32 5.16 9.06
C ALA A 179 6.03 5.58 7.62
N GLY A 180 6.44 6.78 7.24
CA GLY A 180 6.28 7.27 5.87
C GLY A 180 7.17 8.49 5.63
N HIS A 181 7.47 8.74 4.36
CA HIS A 181 8.27 9.89 3.98
C HIS A 181 7.51 11.21 4.13
N THR A 182 8.28 12.28 4.31
CA THR A 182 7.86 13.67 4.09
C THR A 182 8.83 14.30 3.11
N GLY A 183 8.32 15.15 2.18
CA GLY A 183 9.16 15.79 1.16
C GLY A 183 9.68 14.84 0.07
N TYR A 184 9.01 13.72 -0.17
CA TYR A 184 9.36 12.78 -1.22
C TYR A 184 8.96 13.33 -2.60
N ILE A 185 9.89 13.32 -3.57
CA ILE A 185 9.63 13.85 -4.90
C ILE A 185 8.69 12.89 -5.66
N GLY A 186 7.56 13.40 -6.12
CA GLY A 186 6.62 12.67 -6.96
C GLY A 186 5.47 11.99 -6.22
N ARG A 187 5.47 12.00 -4.88
CA ARG A 187 4.33 11.53 -4.06
C ARG A 187 4.18 12.37 -2.80
N ILE A 188 2.94 12.58 -2.38
CA ILE A 188 2.61 13.19 -1.09
C ILE A 188 2.24 12.05 -0.14
N PHE A 189 3.08 11.80 0.85
CA PHE A 189 2.84 10.80 1.88
C PHE A 189 2.36 11.47 3.18
N PHE A 190 3.25 11.65 4.16
CA PHE A 190 2.95 12.25 5.45
C PHE A 190 3.23 13.77 5.52
N ASP A 191 3.46 14.40 4.38
CA ASP A 191 3.76 15.85 4.26
C ASP A 191 2.72 16.73 4.94
N ASN A 192 1.46 16.36 4.82
CA ASN A 192 0.33 17.15 5.30
C ASN A 192 -0.10 16.82 6.74
N LEU A 193 0.52 15.85 7.43
CA LEU A 193 0.16 15.49 8.81
C LEU A 193 0.21 16.68 9.77
N ARG A 194 1.14 17.62 9.55
CA ARG A 194 1.25 18.87 10.33
C ARG A 194 0.01 19.78 10.25
N ASN A 195 -0.85 19.55 9.28
CA ASN A 195 -2.07 20.33 9.07
C ASN A 195 -3.28 19.75 9.85
N LEU A 196 -3.13 18.54 10.41
CA LEU A 196 -4.17 17.94 11.27
C LEU A 196 -4.37 18.78 12.53
N LYS A 197 -5.63 18.84 12.94
CA LYS A 197 -6.07 19.54 14.15
C LYS A 197 -6.70 18.55 15.12
N ILE A 198 -6.76 18.96 16.38
CA ILE A 198 -7.48 18.19 17.41
C ILE A 198 -8.95 18.05 16.99
N GLY A 199 -9.43 16.82 16.91
CA GLY A 199 -10.78 16.49 16.44
C GLY A 199 -10.84 15.96 15.01
N ASP A 200 -9.78 16.10 14.21
CA ASP A 200 -9.70 15.47 12.89
C ASP A 200 -9.65 13.93 13.03
N ARG A 201 -10.31 13.26 12.08
CA ARG A 201 -10.36 11.80 12.06
C ARG A 201 -9.25 11.24 11.18
N VAL A 202 -8.55 10.24 11.71
CA VAL A 202 -7.68 9.34 10.96
C VAL A 202 -8.27 7.94 11.06
N SER A 203 -8.46 7.27 9.94
CA SER A 203 -9.04 5.92 9.88
C SER A 203 -8.09 4.97 9.21
N ILE A 204 -8.13 3.70 9.60
CA ILE A 204 -7.45 2.60 8.94
C ILE A 204 -8.51 1.60 8.50
N THR A 205 -8.38 1.16 7.25
CA THR A 205 -9.18 0.08 6.66
C THR A 205 -8.22 -1.08 6.36
N ASN A 206 -8.57 -2.27 6.83
CA ASN A 206 -7.80 -3.50 6.69
C ASN A 206 -8.73 -4.70 6.70
#